data_87ae8fe41637bc96c81677436dd9d281
#
_entry.id   87ae8fe41637bc96c81677436dd9d281
#
_cell.length_a   1.000
_cell.length_b   1.000
_cell.length_c   1.000
_cell.angle_alpha   90.00
_cell.angle_beta   90.00
_cell.angle_gamma   90.00
#
_symmetry.space_group_name_H-M   'P 1'
#
loop_
_entity.id
_entity.type
_entity.pdbx_description
1 polymer ?
#
loop_
_entity_poly.entity_id
_entity_poly.type
_entity_poly.pdbx_seq_one_letter_code
_entity_poly.pdbx_strand_id
1 'polypeptide(L)'
;MPPSWEKLGEIESWLRTDDAYGSTFWNLEGRLQLAEGRLEFASGDLKGTAPTGAMRERVLSAHVGFQRVLASGGATDGQVERADSGKLSAERLLTGVSASTAPATTVITRGQWGAGATIPSRLNQNGSRYEYITLHHSAMPNPPYLSGNLADSATAVRQIQRAHMVGPEQMGDIGYHFLIDPFGRVFQGREITYQGAHAGGTNNRRNVGICMIGNFEFERPTSAALGSLNSLVTQLRTSYGIAPHKVVGHSRWKNTACPGKHLASWLQEH
;
A
#
# COMPACT_ATOMS: atom_id res chain seq x y z
N MET A 1 24.25 1.63 -13.80
CA MET A 1 24.08 0.76 -14.97
C MET A 1 23.65 -0.61 -14.48
N PRO A 2 22.57 -1.19 -14.98
CA PRO A 2 22.19 -2.56 -14.62
C PRO A 2 23.30 -3.53 -15.05
N PRO A 3 23.53 -4.62 -14.31
CA PRO A 3 24.54 -5.60 -14.67
C PRO A 3 24.23 -6.25 -16.03
N SER A 4 25.29 -6.50 -16.84
CA SER A 4 25.12 -7.17 -18.13
C SER A 4 24.64 -8.62 -17.96
N TRP A 5 24.05 -9.18 -19.00
CA TRP A 5 23.56 -10.58 -19.04
C TRP A 5 24.58 -11.62 -18.61
N GLU A 6 25.85 -11.40 -18.99
CA GLU A 6 26.96 -12.25 -18.60
C GLU A 6 27.15 -12.25 -17.07
N LYS A 7 27.06 -11.09 -16.45
CA LYS A 7 27.21 -10.94 -15.00
C LYS A 7 26.08 -11.59 -14.21
N LEU A 8 24.85 -11.56 -14.72
CA LEU A 8 23.72 -12.29 -14.10
C LEU A 8 23.88 -13.80 -14.26
N GLY A 9 24.38 -14.28 -15.41
CA GLY A 9 24.69 -15.69 -15.63
C GLY A 9 25.84 -16.19 -14.74
N GLU A 10 26.85 -15.39 -14.50
CA GLU A 10 27.92 -15.68 -13.56
C GLU A 10 27.42 -15.74 -12.11
N ILE A 11 26.61 -14.80 -11.69
CA ILE A 11 25.98 -14.79 -10.36
C ILE A 11 25.06 -16.01 -10.18
N GLU A 12 24.28 -16.36 -11.21
CA GLU A 12 23.44 -17.56 -11.19
C GLU A 12 24.23 -18.86 -11.10
N SER A 13 25.33 -18.94 -11.84
CA SER A 13 26.23 -20.08 -11.79
C SER A 13 26.91 -20.20 -10.42
N TRP A 14 27.34 -19.08 -9.88
CA TRP A 14 28.02 -19.02 -8.58
C TRP A 14 27.05 -19.39 -7.44
N LEU A 15 25.81 -18.91 -7.46
CA LEU A 15 24.77 -19.26 -6.47
C LEU A 15 24.32 -20.72 -6.55
N ARG A 16 24.44 -21.39 -7.70
CA ARG A 16 24.17 -22.84 -7.84
C ARG A 16 25.28 -23.70 -7.23
N THR A 17 26.49 -23.21 -7.24
CA THR A 17 27.65 -23.93 -6.69
C THR A 17 27.79 -23.75 -5.18
N ASP A 18 27.17 -22.73 -4.60
CA ASP A 18 27.33 -22.36 -3.19
C ASP A 18 26.28 -22.96 -2.25
N ASP A 19 25.37 -23.80 -2.74
CA ASP A 19 24.45 -24.58 -1.90
C ASP A 19 25.20 -25.59 -0.96
N ALA A 20 26.53 -25.71 -1.13
CA ALA A 20 27.39 -26.58 -0.32
C ALA A 20 28.05 -25.87 0.90
N TYR A 21 28.02 -24.54 0.97
CA TYR A 21 28.61 -23.77 2.06
C TYR A 21 27.56 -23.00 2.86
N GLY A 22 27.10 -23.63 3.93
CA GLY A 22 26.03 -23.19 4.81
C GLY A 22 26.33 -21.93 5.65
N SER A 23 26.37 -20.75 5.07
CA SER A 23 26.25 -19.52 5.82
C SER A 23 24.91 -18.84 5.51
N THR A 24 23.97 -18.99 6.41
CA THR A 24 22.56 -18.59 6.31
C THR A 24 22.35 -17.10 5.99
N PHE A 25 23.28 -16.25 6.37
CA PHE A 25 23.13 -14.80 6.24
C PHE A 25 23.41 -14.27 4.83
N TRP A 26 24.43 -14.77 4.17
CA TRP A 26 24.79 -14.37 2.80
C TRP A 26 23.76 -14.82 1.79
N ASN A 27 23.12 -15.95 2.05
CA ASN A 27 22.11 -16.54 1.17
C ASN A 27 20.82 -15.71 1.01
N LEU A 28 20.36 -15.03 2.05
CA LEU A 28 19.06 -14.30 1.99
C LEU A 28 19.18 -12.99 1.23
N GLU A 29 20.18 -12.18 1.52
CA GLU A 29 20.38 -10.90 0.82
C GLU A 29 20.78 -11.13 -0.64
N GLY A 30 21.67 -12.07 -0.92
CA GLY A 30 22.06 -12.42 -2.29
C GLY A 30 20.89 -12.98 -3.10
N ARG A 31 20.04 -13.80 -2.50
CA ARG A 31 18.80 -14.32 -3.13
C ARG A 31 17.80 -13.20 -3.40
N LEU A 32 17.67 -12.26 -2.47
CA LEU A 32 16.80 -11.11 -2.63
C LEU A 32 17.27 -10.20 -3.77
N GLN A 33 18.55 -9.83 -3.77
CA GLN A 33 19.15 -9.01 -4.83
C GLN A 33 19.09 -9.67 -6.21
N LEU A 34 19.26 -10.99 -6.28
CA LEU A 34 19.11 -11.74 -7.52
C LEU A 34 17.66 -11.74 -8.02
N ALA A 35 16.70 -11.91 -7.10
CA ALA A 35 15.29 -11.86 -7.45
C ALA A 35 14.88 -10.46 -7.93
N GLU A 36 15.34 -9.42 -7.26
CA GLU A 36 15.13 -8.02 -7.66
C GLU A 36 15.75 -7.72 -9.03
N GLY A 37 16.98 -8.09 -9.25
CA GLY A 37 17.66 -7.89 -10.55
C GLY A 37 16.96 -8.61 -11.71
N ARG A 38 16.46 -9.83 -11.48
CA ARG A 38 15.67 -10.57 -12.48
C ARG A 38 14.35 -9.88 -12.80
N LEU A 39 13.71 -9.33 -11.76
CA LEU A 39 12.42 -8.64 -11.91
C LEU A 39 12.60 -7.29 -12.61
N GLU A 40 13.58 -6.49 -12.21
CA GLU A 40 13.90 -5.20 -12.83
C GLU A 40 14.22 -5.36 -14.31
N PHE A 41 15.02 -6.35 -14.64
CA PHE A 41 15.35 -6.66 -16.02
C PHE A 41 14.11 -7.06 -16.84
N ALA A 42 13.28 -7.96 -16.30
CA ALA A 42 12.04 -8.37 -16.95
C ALA A 42 11.08 -7.19 -17.15
N SER A 43 10.99 -6.30 -16.17
CA SER A 43 10.12 -5.12 -16.23
C SER A 43 10.54 -4.11 -17.31
N GLY A 44 11.85 -3.94 -17.53
CA GLY A 44 12.39 -3.03 -18.54
C GLY A 44 12.07 -3.44 -19.98
N ASP A 45 11.99 -4.74 -20.25
CA ASP A 45 11.78 -5.27 -21.61
C ASP A 45 10.30 -5.47 -21.98
N LEU A 46 9.40 -5.57 -21.01
CA LEU A 46 8.01 -5.99 -21.28
C LEU A 46 7.12 -4.89 -21.85
N LYS A 47 7.45 -3.61 -21.70
CA LYS A 47 6.66 -2.46 -22.23
C LYS A 47 5.14 -2.62 -22.10
N GLY A 48 4.69 -3.25 -21.02
CA GLY A 48 3.27 -3.45 -20.72
C GLY A 48 2.63 -4.70 -21.32
N THR A 49 3.40 -5.63 -21.91
CA THR A 49 2.90 -6.93 -22.36
C THR A 49 3.20 -8.04 -21.35
N ALA A 50 2.36 -9.08 -21.30
CA ALA A 50 2.63 -10.23 -20.45
C ALA A 50 3.91 -10.97 -20.90
N PRO A 51 4.76 -11.43 -19.96
CA PRO A 51 5.99 -12.12 -20.30
C PRO A 51 5.69 -13.49 -20.92
N THR A 52 6.45 -13.85 -21.94
CA THR A 52 6.40 -15.18 -22.59
C THR A 52 7.79 -15.82 -22.65
N GLY A 53 7.86 -17.14 -22.82
CA GLY A 53 9.13 -17.86 -22.98
C GLY A 53 10.12 -17.60 -21.84
N ALA A 54 11.39 -17.34 -22.20
CA ALA A 54 12.46 -17.14 -21.24
C ALA A 54 12.24 -15.98 -20.25
N MET A 55 11.49 -14.95 -20.67
CA MET A 55 11.15 -13.84 -19.80
C MET A 55 10.18 -14.26 -18.69
N ARG A 56 9.18 -15.08 -19.05
CA ARG A 56 8.24 -15.64 -18.08
C ARG A 56 8.95 -16.53 -17.05
N GLU A 57 9.91 -17.35 -17.49
CA GLU A 57 10.72 -18.17 -16.58
C GLU A 57 11.53 -17.34 -15.59
N ARG A 58 12.03 -16.17 -16.00
CA ARG A 58 12.77 -15.26 -15.12
C ARG A 58 11.89 -14.63 -14.08
N VAL A 59 10.71 -14.16 -14.49
CA VAL A 59 9.73 -13.58 -13.53
C VAL A 59 9.27 -14.65 -12.54
N LEU A 60 9.02 -15.89 -12.99
CA LEU A 60 8.72 -17.02 -12.11
C LEU A 60 9.86 -17.30 -11.14
N SER A 61 11.10 -17.30 -11.62
CA SER A 61 12.28 -17.51 -10.79
C SER A 61 12.46 -16.41 -9.75
N ALA A 62 12.22 -15.15 -10.12
CA ALA A 62 12.19 -14.03 -9.18
C ALA A 62 11.10 -14.22 -8.11
N HIS A 63 9.89 -14.56 -8.52
CA HIS A 63 8.77 -14.82 -7.61
C HIS A 63 9.09 -15.93 -6.58
N VAL A 64 9.67 -17.05 -7.05
CA VAL A 64 10.12 -18.13 -6.15
C VAL A 64 11.23 -17.65 -5.22
N GLY A 65 12.16 -16.82 -5.70
CA GLY A 65 13.21 -16.22 -4.88
C GLY A 65 12.63 -15.40 -3.72
N PHE A 66 11.68 -14.53 -4.01
CA PHE A 66 10.99 -13.73 -2.98
C PHE A 66 10.23 -14.62 -1.98
N GLN A 67 9.51 -15.64 -2.44
CA GLN A 67 8.80 -16.58 -1.54
C GLN A 67 9.76 -17.30 -0.59
N ARG A 68 10.96 -17.69 -1.05
CA ARG A 68 11.96 -18.34 -0.21
C ARG A 68 12.52 -17.41 0.86
N VAL A 69 12.71 -16.13 0.55
CA VAL A 69 13.12 -15.12 1.55
C VAL A 69 12.02 -14.98 2.62
N LEU A 70 10.76 -14.87 2.22
CA LEU A 70 9.63 -14.76 3.13
C LEU A 70 9.44 -15.98 4.03
N ALA A 71 9.74 -17.17 3.52
CA ALA A 71 9.64 -18.43 4.24
C ALA A 71 10.83 -18.71 5.18
N SER A 72 11.90 -17.93 5.12
CA SER A 72 13.17 -18.23 5.80
C SER A 72 13.12 -17.76 7.23
N GLY A 73 12.38 -17.71 8.05
CA GLY A 73 12.38 -17.36 9.50
C GLY A 73 13.54 -16.51 10.06
N GLY A 74 14.56 -16.22 9.24
CA GLY A 74 15.76 -15.43 9.57
C GLY A 74 15.88 -14.12 8.80
N ALA A 75 14.89 -13.76 7.98
CA ALA A 75 14.92 -12.52 7.24
C ALA A 75 14.69 -11.31 8.16
N THR A 76 15.46 -10.25 7.95
CA THR A 76 15.24 -8.97 8.61
C THR A 76 13.95 -8.32 8.09
N ASP A 77 13.38 -7.41 8.87
CA ASP A 77 12.17 -6.67 8.45
C ASP A 77 12.33 -6.01 7.08
N GLY A 78 13.46 -5.38 6.79
CA GLY A 78 13.73 -4.77 5.48
C GLY A 78 13.80 -5.79 4.34
N GLN A 79 14.32 -7.00 4.61
CA GLN A 79 14.35 -8.09 3.62
C GLN A 79 12.95 -8.64 3.36
N VAL A 80 12.13 -8.77 4.39
CA VAL A 80 10.71 -9.18 4.27
C VAL A 80 9.95 -8.18 3.42
N GLU A 81 10.07 -6.88 3.68
CA GLU A 81 9.39 -5.83 2.95
C GLU A 81 9.78 -5.81 1.45
N ARG A 82 11.07 -5.88 1.16
CA ARG A 82 11.58 -5.96 -0.22
C ARG A 82 11.09 -7.22 -0.92
N ALA A 83 11.10 -8.36 -0.25
CA ALA A 83 10.64 -9.63 -0.81
C ALA A 83 9.13 -9.63 -1.08
N ASP A 84 8.31 -9.08 -0.19
CA ASP A 84 6.86 -8.93 -0.42
C ASP A 84 6.55 -8.02 -1.60
N SER A 85 7.22 -6.86 -1.67
CA SER A 85 7.07 -5.92 -2.80
C SER A 85 7.48 -6.55 -4.12
N GLY A 86 8.61 -7.23 -4.15
CA GLY A 86 9.11 -7.93 -5.33
C GLY A 86 8.20 -9.08 -5.78
N LYS A 87 7.68 -9.87 -4.84
CA LYS A 87 6.72 -10.94 -5.10
C LYS A 87 5.46 -10.41 -5.78
N LEU A 88 4.85 -9.34 -5.23
CA LEU A 88 3.68 -8.71 -5.82
C LEU A 88 3.95 -8.17 -7.23
N SER A 89 5.11 -7.59 -7.45
CA SER A 89 5.52 -7.08 -8.76
C SER A 89 5.70 -8.21 -9.78
N ALA A 90 6.27 -9.34 -9.36
CA ALA A 90 6.38 -10.53 -10.20
C ALA A 90 5.01 -11.11 -10.56
N GLU A 91 4.10 -11.20 -9.60
CA GLU A 91 2.72 -11.68 -9.82
C GLU A 91 1.97 -10.80 -10.82
N ARG A 92 2.12 -9.48 -10.74
CA ARG A 92 1.54 -8.54 -11.72
C ARG A 92 2.07 -8.77 -13.12
N LEU A 93 3.37 -8.94 -13.28
CA LEU A 93 3.97 -9.23 -14.59
C LEU A 93 3.48 -10.57 -15.15
N LEU A 94 3.41 -11.62 -14.33
CA LEU A 94 2.95 -12.96 -14.75
C LEU A 94 1.49 -12.98 -15.20
N THR A 95 0.65 -12.15 -14.60
CA THR A 95 -0.77 -12.04 -14.94
C THR A 95 -1.04 -11.12 -16.14
N GLY A 96 -0.02 -10.44 -16.66
CA GLY A 96 -0.17 -9.49 -17.77
C GLY A 96 -0.84 -8.17 -17.34
N VAL A 97 -0.97 -7.92 -16.06
CA VAL A 97 -1.48 -6.65 -15.54
C VAL A 97 -0.36 -5.62 -15.65
N SER A 98 -0.38 -4.83 -16.71
CA SER A 98 0.56 -3.72 -16.92
C SER A 98 0.46 -2.70 -15.78
N ALA A 99 1.59 -2.14 -15.36
CA ALA A 99 1.62 -1.03 -14.40
C ALA A 99 0.84 0.21 -14.90
N SER A 100 0.58 0.29 -16.20
CA SER A 100 -0.25 1.33 -16.84
C SER A 100 -1.76 1.12 -16.66
N THR A 101 -2.19 -0.09 -16.24
CA THR A 101 -3.56 -0.40 -15.86
C THR A 101 -3.54 -1.18 -14.56
N ALA A 102 -3.08 -0.55 -13.47
CA ALA A 102 -3.54 -1.01 -12.17
C ALA A 102 -5.06 -1.13 -12.29
N PRO A 103 -5.70 -2.32 -12.04
CA PRO A 103 -7.15 -2.41 -12.09
C PRO A 103 -7.66 -1.28 -11.22
N ALA A 104 -8.62 -0.50 -11.76
CA ALA A 104 -9.22 0.59 -11.01
C ALA A 104 -9.54 0.02 -9.63
N THR A 105 -8.95 0.60 -8.61
CA THR A 105 -9.04 0.08 -7.24
C THR A 105 -10.52 -0.12 -6.96
N THR A 106 -10.97 -1.37 -6.83
CA THR A 106 -12.38 -1.66 -6.57
C THR A 106 -12.72 -1.10 -5.20
N VAL A 107 -13.42 0.01 -5.19
CA VAL A 107 -13.82 0.70 -3.97
C VAL A 107 -15.13 0.11 -3.48
N ILE A 108 -15.14 -0.41 -2.27
CA ILE A 108 -16.34 -0.86 -1.57
C ILE A 108 -17.15 0.37 -1.19
N THR A 109 -18.31 0.51 -1.82
CA THR A 109 -19.18 1.67 -1.67
C THR A 109 -19.77 1.79 -0.26
N ARG A 110 -20.21 2.98 0.09
CA ARG A 110 -20.87 3.26 1.36
C ARG A 110 -22.05 2.31 1.63
N GLY A 111 -22.86 2.01 0.61
CA GLY A 111 -23.96 1.05 0.71
C GLY A 111 -23.49 -0.38 1.00
N GLN A 112 -22.38 -0.82 0.39
CA GLN A 112 -21.86 -2.17 0.56
C GLN A 112 -21.29 -2.43 1.96
N TRP A 113 -20.67 -1.44 2.61
CA TRP A 113 -20.19 -1.59 3.99
C TRP A 113 -21.19 -1.15 5.06
N GLY A 114 -22.40 -0.71 4.65
CA GLY A 114 -23.48 -0.34 5.55
C GLY A 114 -23.20 0.96 6.31
N ALA A 115 -22.78 2.00 5.60
CA ALA A 115 -22.55 3.33 6.17
C ALA A 115 -23.82 3.90 6.82
N GLY A 116 -23.66 4.52 7.98
CA GLY A 116 -24.71 5.37 8.54
C GLY A 116 -24.99 6.60 7.67
N ALA A 117 -26.18 7.17 7.80
CA ALA A 117 -26.57 8.37 7.09
C ALA A 117 -25.66 9.55 7.48
N THR A 118 -25.33 10.39 6.51
CA THR A 118 -24.60 11.63 6.73
C THR A 118 -25.51 12.69 7.36
N ILE A 119 -24.91 13.68 8.04
CA ILE A 119 -25.58 14.87 8.55
C ILE A 119 -25.12 16.06 7.67
N PRO A 120 -25.82 16.39 6.58
CA PRO A 120 -25.35 17.36 5.59
C PRO A 120 -25.09 18.76 6.17
N SER A 121 -25.85 19.17 7.17
CA SER A 121 -25.68 20.46 7.86
C SER A 121 -24.34 20.61 8.58
N ARG A 122 -23.62 19.51 8.79
CA ARG A 122 -22.28 19.47 9.41
C ARG A 122 -21.16 19.21 8.40
N LEU A 123 -21.43 19.23 7.11
CA LEU A 123 -20.47 18.98 6.04
C LEU A 123 -20.22 20.24 5.23
N ASN A 124 -18.95 20.51 4.95
CA ASN A 124 -18.55 21.61 4.08
C ASN A 124 -18.26 21.07 2.69
N GLN A 125 -18.65 21.80 1.65
CA GLN A 125 -18.29 21.48 0.28
C GLN A 125 -16.78 21.71 0.07
N ASN A 126 -16.11 20.81 -0.66
CA ASN A 126 -14.68 20.93 -0.94
C ASN A 126 -14.40 21.60 -2.31
N GLY A 127 -15.35 21.57 -3.21
CA GLY A 127 -15.14 21.91 -4.61
C GLY A 127 -14.49 20.73 -5.37
N SER A 128 -14.10 20.99 -6.61
CA SER A 128 -13.62 19.94 -7.54
C SER A 128 -12.09 19.77 -7.57
N ARG A 129 -11.35 20.60 -6.85
CA ARG A 129 -9.87 20.61 -6.90
C ARG A 129 -9.27 20.05 -5.62
N TYR A 130 -8.35 19.11 -5.77
CA TYR A 130 -7.53 18.59 -4.69
C TYR A 130 -6.06 18.94 -4.89
N GLU A 131 -5.33 19.19 -3.80
CA GLU A 131 -3.92 19.61 -3.82
C GLU A 131 -3.03 18.69 -2.98
N TYR A 132 -3.62 18.01 -2.00
CA TYR A 132 -2.90 17.13 -1.08
C TYR A 132 -3.60 15.77 -0.95
N ILE A 133 -2.80 14.77 -0.63
CA ILE A 133 -3.25 13.50 -0.05
C ILE A 133 -2.60 13.38 1.31
N THR A 134 -3.39 13.17 2.35
CA THR A 134 -2.87 12.97 3.70
C THR A 134 -3.16 11.54 4.16
N LEU A 135 -2.09 10.84 4.54
CA LEU A 135 -2.16 9.50 5.06
C LEU A 135 -2.31 9.51 6.57
N HIS A 136 -3.18 8.61 7.03
CA HIS A 136 -3.48 8.40 8.44
C HIS A 136 -3.44 6.92 8.77
N HIS A 137 -3.29 6.61 10.04
CA HIS A 137 -3.69 5.33 10.61
C HIS A 137 -4.93 5.51 11.52
N SER A 138 -5.69 4.44 11.73
CA SER A 138 -6.82 4.49 12.64
C SER A 138 -6.40 4.45 14.12
N ALA A 139 -5.13 4.16 14.40
CA ALA A 139 -4.57 3.85 15.69
C ALA A 139 -5.25 2.66 16.40
N MET A 140 -6.07 1.91 15.67
CA MET A 140 -6.59 0.62 16.15
C MET A 140 -5.52 -0.44 15.90
N PRO A 141 -5.15 -1.25 16.90
CA PRO A 141 -4.34 -2.43 16.62
C PRO A 141 -5.12 -3.33 15.66
N ASN A 142 -4.42 -4.11 14.81
CA ASN A 142 -5.09 -5.10 13.95
C ASN A 142 -5.91 -6.01 14.86
N PRO A 143 -7.22 -5.84 14.92
CA PRO A 143 -7.96 -6.58 15.92
C PRO A 143 -8.06 -8.05 15.47
N PRO A 144 -7.96 -8.99 16.41
CA PRO A 144 -8.01 -10.42 16.12
C PRO A 144 -9.28 -10.87 15.38
N TYR A 145 -10.32 -10.03 15.39
CA TYR A 145 -11.59 -10.29 14.70
C TYR A 145 -11.60 -9.87 13.23
N LEU A 146 -10.55 -9.24 12.70
CA LEU A 146 -10.40 -9.05 11.27
C LEU A 146 -9.99 -10.38 10.63
N SER A 147 -10.94 -11.29 10.54
CA SER A 147 -10.77 -12.67 10.07
C SER A 147 -10.54 -12.80 8.55
N GLY A 148 -10.35 -11.69 7.86
CA GLY A 148 -10.23 -11.65 6.40
C GLY A 148 -11.58 -11.53 5.68
N ASN A 149 -12.72 -11.65 6.34
CA ASN A 149 -14.01 -11.44 5.71
C ASN A 149 -14.38 -9.95 5.61
N LEU A 150 -15.21 -9.62 4.63
CA LEU A 150 -15.64 -8.23 4.38
C LEU A 150 -16.48 -7.67 5.53
N ALA A 151 -17.28 -8.50 6.19
CA ALA A 151 -18.21 -8.06 7.25
C ALA A 151 -17.46 -7.50 8.46
N ASP A 152 -16.34 -8.11 8.83
CA ASP A 152 -15.51 -7.65 9.96
C ASP A 152 -14.83 -6.33 9.63
N SER A 153 -14.27 -6.18 8.43
CA SER A 153 -13.70 -4.90 7.99
C SER A 153 -14.76 -3.80 7.88
N ALA A 154 -15.92 -4.12 7.34
CA ALA A 154 -17.06 -3.18 7.30
C ALA A 154 -17.48 -2.76 8.71
N THR A 155 -17.41 -3.67 9.69
CA THR A 155 -17.67 -3.35 11.09
C THR A 155 -16.64 -2.37 11.65
N ALA A 156 -15.35 -2.57 11.37
CA ALA A 156 -14.30 -1.64 11.77
C ALA A 156 -14.53 -0.24 11.17
N VAL A 157 -14.88 -0.16 9.87
CA VAL A 157 -15.18 1.12 9.19
C VAL A 157 -16.39 1.81 9.83
N ARG A 158 -17.46 1.07 10.15
CA ARG A 158 -18.62 1.62 10.86
C ARG A 158 -18.28 2.13 12.28
N GLN A 159 -17.40 1.44 12.99
CA GLN A 159 -16.92 1.89 14.30
C GLN A 159 -16.19 3.23 14.19
N ILE A 160 -15.30 3.38 13.18
CA ILE A 160 -14.61 4.65 12.91
C ILE A 160 -15.63 5.74 12.56
N GLN A 161 -16.58 5.47 11.68
CA GLN A 161 -17.63 6.43 11.34
C GLN A 161 -18.40 6.86 12.59
N ARG A 162 -18.84 5.90 13.40
CA ARG A 162 -19.60 6.18 14.64
C ARG A 162 -18.76 7.02 15.61
N ALA A 163 -17.48 6.68 15.82
CA ALA A 163 -16.61 7.45 16.71
C ALA A 163 -16.49 8.92 16.26
N HIS A 164 -16.41 9.18 14.97
CA HIS A 164 -16.36 10.54 14.42
C HIS A 164 -17.69 11.29 14.56
N MET A 165 -18.82 10.61 14.38
CA MET A 165 -20.14 11.27 14.38
C MET A 165 -20.70 11.51 15.77
N VAL A 166 -20.41 10.63 16.74
CA VAL A 166 -20.93 10.72 18.12
C VAL A 166 -19.87 11.15 19.14
N GLY A 167 -18.58 11.18 18.73
CA GLY A 167 -17.49 11.63 19.56
C GLY A 167 -17.51 13.17 19.78
N PRO A 168 -16.50 13.71 20.48
CA PRO A 168 -16.43 15.14 20.81
C PRO A 168 -16.52 16.07 19.60
N GLU A 169 -15.99 15.63 18.45
CA GLU A 169 -15.97 16.40 17.21
C GLU A 169 -17.35 16.50 16.52
N GLN A 170 -18.28 15.60 16.86
CA GLN A 170 -19.64 15.56 16.31
C GLN A 170 -19.69 15.79 14.79
N MET A 171 -18.82 15.09 14.04
CA MET A 171 -18.71 15.25 12.60
C MET A 171 -19.99 14.87 11.87
N GLY A 172 -20.22 15.44 10.69
CA GLY A 172 -21.37 15.08 9.84
C GLY A 172 -21.24 13.71 9.16
N ASP A 173 -20.05 13.11 9.20
CA ASP A 173 -19.73 11.79 8.64
C ASP A 173 -18.34 11.36 9.09
N ILE A 174 -17.89 10.16 8.69
CA ILE A 174 -16.49 9.74 8.80
C ILE A 174 -15.55 10.84 8.25
N GLY A 175 -14.43 11.08 8.90
CA GLY A 175 -13.53 12.18 8.57
C GLY A 175 -12.69 11.95 7.30
N TYR A 176 -12.46 10.68 6.93
CA TYR A 176 -11.60 10.27 5.82
C TYR A 176 -12.41 10.03 4.55
N HIS A 177 -11.80 10.27 3.36
CA HIS A 177 -12.44 10.00 2.07
C HIS A 177 -12.32 8.52 1.68
N PHE A 178 -11.22 7.89 2.06
CA PHE A 178 -10.98 6.46 1.83
C PHE A 178 -10.41 5.80 3.07
N LEU A 179 -10.72 4.51 3.24
CA LEU A 179 -10.08 3.67 4.26
C LEU A 179 -9.54 2.41 3.58
N ILE A 180 -8.43 1.88 4.09
CA ILE A 180 -7.82 0.66 3.57
C ILE A 180 -7.63 -0.30 4.75
N ASP A 181 -8.17 -1.51 4.62
CA ASP A 181 -8.02 -2.54 5.63
C ASP A 181 -6.71 -3.35 5.45
N PRO A 182 -6.30 -4.16 6.43
CA PRO A 182 -5.10 -4.98 6.33
C PRO A 182 -5.11 -5.99 5.18
N PHE A 183 -6.28 -6.29 4.59
CA PHE A 183 -6.42 -7.20 3.45
C PHE A 183 -6.38 -6.48 2.09
N GLY A 184 -6.10 -5.17 2.10
CA GLY A 184 -6.01 -4.35 0.90
C GLY A 184 -7.36 -3.94 0.32
N ARG A 185 -8.47 -4.12 1.04
CA ARG A 185 -9.78 -3.64 0.58
C ARG A 185 -9.89 -2.14 0.82
N VAL A 186 -10.33 -1.42 -0.21
CA VAL A 186 -10.52 0.03 -0.17
C VAL A 186 -11.99 0.35 0.02
N PHE A 187 -12.30 1.12 1.05
CA PHE A 187 -13.65 1.54 1.41
C PHE A 187 -13.83 3.01 1.10
N GLN A 188 -14.94 3.35 0.46
CA GLN A 188 -15.39 4.73 0.32
C GLN A 188 -15.82 5.25 1.70
N GLY A 189 -15.16 6.29 2.17
CA GLY A 189 -15.52 6.99 3.39
C GLY A 189 -16.48 8.14 3.11
N ARG A 190 -16.07 9.38 3.48
CA ARG A 190 -16.81 10.59 3.16
C ARG A 190 -16.80 10.83 1.65
N GLU A 191 -17.95 11.24 1.11
CA GLU A 191 -18.04 11.61 -0.29
C GLU A 191 -16.98 12.66 -0.66
N ILE A 192 -16.31 12.45 -1.81
CA ILE A 192 -15.18 13.28 -2.24
C ILE A 192 -15.56 14.74 -2.50
N THR A 193 -16.83 15.01 -2.73
CA THR A 193 -17.38 16.38 -2.90
C THR A 193 -17.37 17.19 -1.61
N TYR A 194 -17.31 16.54 -0.47
CA TYR A 194 -17.23 17.19 0.82
C TYR A 194 -15.78 17.30 1.31
N GLN A 195 -15.50 18.38 2.00
CA GLN A 195 -14.24 18.54 2.71
C GLN A 195 -14.09 17.47 3.79
N GLY A 196 -12.92 16.85 3.87
CA GLY A 196 -12.60 15.92 4.94
C GLY A 196 -12.57 16.58 6.32
N ALA A 197 -12.45 15.77 7.36
CA ALA A 197 -12.23 16.24 8.73
C ALA A 197 -11.14 15.37 9.38
N HIS A 198 -9.90 15.50 8.88
CA HIS A 198 -8.80 14.61 9.21
C HIS A 198 -7.45 15.32 9.46
N ALA A 199 -7.24 16.52 8.88
CA ALA A 199 -5.97 17.24 8.97
C ALA A 199 -6.02 18.49 9.88
N GLY A 200 -7.22 18.83 10.37
CA GLY A 200 -7.49 19.95 11.26
C GLY A 200 -7.71 21.27 10.53
N GLY A 201 -8.80 21.96 10.86
CA GLY A 201 -9.12 23.30 10.38
C GLY A 201 -9.03 23.46 8.86
N THR A 202 -8.33 24.49 8.42
CA THR A 202 -8.15 24.83 7.00
C THR A 202 -7.31 23.81 6.23
N ASN A 203 -6.50 22.97 6.91
CA ASN A 203 -5.71 21.92 6.27
C ASN A 203 -6.56 20.81 5.64
N ASN A 204 -7.84 20.74 6.00
CA ASN A 204 -8.79 19.81 5.37
C ASN A 204 -9.22 20.25 3.96
N ARG A 205 -9.05 21.54 3.62
CA ARG A 205 -9.44 22.05 2.31
C ARG A 205 -8.55 21.48 1.22
N ARG A 206 -9.15 21.02 0.13
CA ARG A 206 -8.45 20.42 -1.02
C ARG A 206 -7.49 19.28 -0.65
N ASN A 207 -7.83 18.54 0.40
CA ASN A 207 -6.98 17.52 0.96
C ASN A 207 -7.74 16.19 1.08
N VAL A 208 -7.30 15.19 0.33
CA VAL A 208 -7.86 13.85 0.38
C VAL A 208 -7.29 13.13 1.60
N GLY A 209 -8.14 12.69 2.52
CA GLY A 209 -7.72 11.85 3.65
C GLY A 209 -7.86 10.38 3.32
N ILE A 210 -6.77 9.64 3.45
CA ILE A 210 -6.74 8.17 3.38
C ILE A 210 -6.35 7.63 4.75
N CYS A 211 -7.18 6.76 5.33
CA CYS A 211 -6.89 6.11 6.59
C CYS A 211 -6.63 4.62 6.40
N MET A 212 -5.47 4.15 6.77
CA MET A 212 -5.19 2.72 6.88
C MET A 212 -5.64 2.20 8.25
N ILE A 213 -6.39 1.10 8.25
CA ILE A 213 -6.89 0.48 9.49
C ILE A 213 -5.76 -0.31 10.13
N GLY A 214 -5.36 0.13 11.33
CA GLY A 214 -4.27 -0.45 12.10
C GLY A 214 -3.60 0.59 12.99
N ASN A 215 -2.59 0.17 13.76
CA ASN A 215 -1.76 1.05 14.58
C ASN A 215 -0.29 0.95 14.16
N PHE A 216 0.09 1.71 13.14
CA PHE A 216 1.42 1.63 12.53
C PHE A 216 2.52 2.34 13.31
N GLU A 217 2.25 2.73 14.53
CA GLU A 217 3.31 3.01 15.51
C GLU A 217 3.93 1.72 16.04
N PHE A 218 3.16 0.63 16.13
CA PHE A 218 3.57 -0.63 16.74
C PHE A 218 3.64 -1.79 15.76
N GLU A 219 2.86 -1.77 14.68
CA GLU A 219 2.76 -2.82 13.68
C GLU A 219 3.08 -2.30 12.28
N ARG A 220 3.50 -3.17 11.37
CA ARG A 220 3.73 -2.80 9.97
C ARG A 220 2.45 -2.94 9.16
N PRO A 221 2.18 -2.02 8.21
CA PRO A 221 1.14 -2.27 7.23
C PRO A 221 1.44 -3.55 6.46
N THR A 222 0.41 -4.30 6.11
CA THR A 222 0.56 -5.48 5.25
C THR A 222 0.91 -5.10 3.81
N SER A 223 1.56 -5.99 3.08
CA SER A 223 1.86 -5.77 1.66
C SER A 223 0.59 -5.58 0.81
N ALA A 224 -0.50 -6.27 1.16
CA ALA A 224 -1.80 -6.09 0.51
C ALA A 224 -2.34 -4.66 0.71
N ALA A 225 -2.27 -4.14 1.94
CA ALA A 225 -2.71 -2.78 2.25
C ALA A 225 -1.83 -1.72 1.56
N LEU A 226 -0.49 -1.91 1.56
CA LEU A 226 0.45 -1.01 0.87
C LEU A 226 0.27 -1.03 -0.65
N GLY A 227 0.03 -2.20 -1.25
CA GLY A 227 -0.26 -2.32 -2.67
C GLY A 227 -1.52 -1.55 -3.07
N SER A 228 -2.58 -1.63 -2.28
CA SER A 228 -3.82 -0.88 -2.49
C SER A 228 -3.63 0.62 -2.23
N LEU A 229 -2.86 0.99 -1.22
CA LEU A 229 -2.50 2.38 -0.96
C LEU A 229 -1.79 3.00 -2.15
N ASN A 230 -0.75 2.34 -2.67
CA ASN A 230 0.01 2.81 -3.82
C ASN A 230 -0.89 2.99 -5.06
N SER A 231 -1.76 2.02 -5.33
CA SER A 231 -2.70 2.08 -6.44
C SER A 231 -3.69 3.26 -6.29
N LEU A 232 -4.27 3.43 -5.10
CA LEU A 232 -5.21 4.52 -4.82
C LEU A 232 -4.53 5.90 -4.88
N VAL A 233 -3.35 6.05 -4.29
CA VAL A 233 -2.56 7.29 -4.33
C VAL A 233 -2.21 7.64 -5.77
N THR A 234 -1.76 6.69 -6.58
CA THR A 234 -1.45 6.89 -8.00
C THR A 234 -2.68 7.34 -8.77
N GLN A 235 -3.83 6.69 -8.56
CA GLN A 235 -5.10 7.07 -9.19
C GLN A 235 -5.52 8.49 -8.82
N LEU A 236 -5.51 8.85 -7.54
CA LEU A 236 -5.89 10.17 -7.06
C LEU A 236 -4.93 11.26 -7.56
N ARG A 237 -3.62 11.00 -7.54
CA ARG A 237 -2.62 11.91 -8.09
C ARG A 237 -2.86 12.19 -9.56
N THR A 238 -3.09 11.15 -10.34
CA THR A 238 -3.38 11.27 -11.78
C THR A 238 -4.68 12.04 -12.03
N SER A 239 -5.75 11.71 -11.29
CA SER A 239 -7.07 12.31 -11.47
C SER A 239 -7.12 13.80 -11.11
N TYR A 240 -6.36 14.20 -10.11
CA TYR A 240 -6.40 15.58 -9.58
C TYR A 240 -5.13 16.40 -9.86
N GLY A 241 -4.14 15.86 -10.54
CA GLY A 241 -2.87 16.55 -10.81
C GLY A 241 -2.04 16.79 -9.55
N ILE A 242 -2.11 15.89 -8.55
CA ILE A 242 -1.40 16.06 -7.27
C ILE A 242 0.05 15.63 -7.43
N ALA A 243 0.99 16.55 -7.16
CA ALA A 243 2.43 16.28 -7.23
C ALA A 243 2.87 15.24 -6.15
N PRO A 244 3.93 14.43 -6.39
CA PRO A 244 4.41 13.42 -5.43
C PRO A 244 4.63 13.98 -4.03
N HIS A 245 5.35 15.07 -3.90
CA HIS A 245 5.67 15.72 -2.62
C HIS A 245 4.46 16.31 -1.86
N LYS A 246 3.27 16.22 -2.43
CA LYS A 246 1.99 16.60 -1.80
C LYS A 246 1.25 15.40 -1.19
N VAL A 247 1.83 14.20 -1.28
CA VAL A 247 1.41 13.03 -0.50
C VAL A 247 2.16 13.08 0.82
N VAL A 248 1.45 13.25 1.92
CA VAL A 248 2.07 13.55 3.22
C VAL A 248 1.41 12.76 4.35
N GLY A 249 2.10 12.59 5.46
CA GLY A 249 1.52 12.06 6.70
C GLY A 249 0.77 13.13 7.50
N HIS A 250 -0.11 12.72 8.39
CA HIS A 250 -0.85 13.62 9.27
C HIS A 250 0.07 14.51 10.12
N SER A 251 1.23 14.01 10.51
CA SER A 251 2.25 14.76 11.25
C SER A 251 2.75 16.03 10.53
N ARG A 252 2.52 16.16 9.21
CA ARG A 252 2.79 17.38 8.45
C ARG A 252 1.94 18.56 8.93
N TRP A 253 0.75 18.31 9.44
CA TRP A 253 -0.24 19.32 9.78
C TRP A 253 -0.41 19.53 11.28
N LYS A 254 -0.10 18.52 12.08
CA LYS A 254 -0.36 18.52 13.51
C LYS A 254 0.74 17.74 14.23
N ASN A 255 1.07 18.13 15.45
CA ASN A 255 1.95 17.32 16.29
C ASN A 255 1.21 16.04 16.73
N THR A 256 1.53 14.93 16.11
CA THR A 256 0.87 13.62 16.31
C THR A 256 1.79 12.49 15.86
N ALA A 257 1.66 11.31 16.46
CA ALA A 257 2.32 10.10 15.99
C ALA A 257 1.71 9.55 14.68
N CYS A 258 0.49 9.97 14.31
CA CYS A 258 -0.16 9.57 13.05
C CYS A 258 0.65 10.09 11.83
N PRO A 259 0.93 9.25 10.83
CA PRO A 259 0.34 7.95 10.52
C PRO A 259 1.05 6.74 11.15
N GLY A 260 1.92 6.92 12.12
CA GLY A 260 2.75 5.90 12.75
C GLY A 260 4.11 5.76 12.03
N LYS A 261 5.15 5.39 12.78
CA LYS A 261 6.54 5.35 12.26
C LYS A 261 6.72 4.44 11.04
N HIS A 262 6.01 3.30 10.99
CA HIS A 262 6.15 2.36 9.88
C HIS A 262 5.48 2.85 8.59
N LEU A 263 4.34 3.55 8.67
CA LEU A 263 3.74 4.16 7.49
C LEU A 263 4.44 5.47 7.10
N ALA A 264 5.02 6.18 8.06
CA ALA A 264 5.85 7.35 7.78
C ALA A 264 7.14 6.99 7.02
N SER A 265 7.78 5.85 7.35
CA SER A 265 8.93 5.35 6.59
C SER A 265 8.56 5.05 5.13
N TRP A 266 7.42 4.38 4.91
CA TRP A 266 6.93 4.13 3.55
C TRP A 266 6.76 5.44 2.74
N LEU A 267 6.25 6.51 3.36
CA LEU A 267 6.11 7.83 2.72
C LEU A 267 7.44 8.48 2.29
N GLN A 268 8.55 8.15 2.94
CA GLN A 268 9.87 8.70 2.60
C GLN A 268 10.49 8.00 1.38
N GLU A 269 10.02 6.80 1.08
CA GLU A 269 10.53 5.95 0.00
C GLU A 269 9.72 6.10 -1.30
N HIS A 270 8.54 6.72 -1.25
CA HIS A 270 7.57 6.85 -2.36
C HIS A 270 7.15 8.31 -2.60
#